data_2d8a29fae6f9c9a623af2d2be7b49ade
#
_entry.id   2d8a29fae6f9c9a623af2d2be7b49ade
#
_cell.length_a   1.000
_cell.length_b   1.000
_cell.length_c   1.000
_cell.angle_alpha   90.00
_cell.angle_beta   90.00
_cell.angle_gamma   90.00
#
_symmetry.space_group_name_H-M   'P 1'
#
loop_
_entity.id
_entity.type
_entity.pdbx_description
1 polymer ?
#
loop_
_entity_poly.entity_id
_entity_poly.type
_entity_poly.pdbx_seq_one_letter_code
_entity_poly.pdbx_strand_id
1 'polypeptide(L)'
;LFFTEKYDFYKGKEKTDFLFHIDKLKIKKGGLYVIKGENGSGKSMFLNLLFGNVKLSFSRGGFILTDEMDEAAFLTYPIFTVDGDFMKNMYEIPIDKELMHLLQVDFSDKEILSNPVNLSYGQQQKLALLRVFGLNSPILFLDEPLSNLDKKTQENVVAYIRKLKGEKTILVVMHSD
;
A
#
# COMPACT_ATOMS: atom_id res chain seq x y z
N LEU A 1 11.98 -6.55 10.85
CA LEU A 1 11.94 -6.01 9.48
C LEU A 1 12.53 -4.61 9.40
N PHE A 2 12.10 -3.71 10.24
CA PHE A 2 12.59 -2.35 10.27
C PHE A 2 12.79 -1.89 11.71
N PHE A 3 13.93 -1.25 11.95
CA PHE A 3 14.23 -0.62 13.24
C PHE A 3 14.99 0.68 12.98
N THR A 4 14.57 1.75 13.65
CA THR A 4 15.31 3.02 13.72
C THR A 4 15.12 3.68 15.06
N GLU A 5 16.09 4.49 15.47
CA GLU A 5 16.08 5.25 16.69
C GLU A 5 16.73 6.62 16.48
N LYS A 6 16.03 7.69 16.87
CA LYS A 6 16.47 9.09 16.77
C LYS A 6 16.95 9.47 15.37
N TYR A 7 16.05 9.31 14.40
CA TYR A 7 16.38 9.48 13.00
C TYR A 7 15.62 10.65 12.37
N ASP A 8 16.36 11.53 11.69
CA ASP A 8 15.82 12.65 10.92
C ASP A 8 15.83 12.32 9.43
N PHE A 9 14.72 12.52 8.78
CA PHE A 9 14.55 12.29 7.35
C PHE A 9 14.49 13.60 6.60
N TYR A 10 15.26 13.70 5.51
CA TYR A 10 15.36 14.88 4.65
C TYR A 10 15.13 14.52 3.20
N LYS A 11 14.60 15.45 2.41
CA LYS A 11 14.48 15.34 0.97
C LYS A 11 15.76 15.82 0.29
N GLY A 12 16.27 15.04 -0.68
CA GLY A 12 17.42 15.43 -1.49
C GLY A 12 18.78 15.16 -0.83
N LYS A 13 19.85 15.38 -1.59
CA LYS A 13 21.24 15.09 -1.18
C LYS A 13 21.80 16.11 -0.17
N GLU A 14 21.31 17.33 -0.20
CA GLU A 14 21.87 18.46 0.57
C GLU A 14 21.23 18.64 1.94
N LYS A 15 20.29 17.79 2.36
CA LYS A 15 19.58 17.84 3.65
C LYS A 15 18.88 19.19 3.91
N THR A 16 18.43 19.85 2.85
CA THR A 16 17.80 21.17 2.95
C THR A 16 16.35 21.11 3.39
N ASP A 17 15.65 20.04 3.00
CA ASP A 17 14.22 19.89 3.24
C ASP A 17 13.97 18.82 4.30
N PHE A 18 13.83 19.23 5.55
CA PHE A 18 13.41 18.34 6.64
C PHE A 18 12.01 17.78 6.37
N LEU A 19 11.84 16.47 6.51
CA LEU A 19 10.57 15.79 6.30
C LEU A 19 9.90 15.40 7.62
N PHE A 20 10.57 14.60 8.42
CA PHE A 20 10.06 14.16 9.73
C PHE A 20 11.16 13.52 10.58
N HIS A 21 10.90 13.45 11.88
CA HIS A 21 11.75 12.81 12.89
C HIS A 21 11.08 11.52 13.38
N ILE A 22 11.88 10.49 13.64
CA ILE A 22 11.44 9.26 14.31
C ILE A 22 12.30 9.04 15.55
N ASP A 23 11.70 9.16 16.72
CA ASP A 23 12.38 8.84 17.98
C ASP A 23 12.75 7.38 18.08
N LYS A 24 11.77 6.49 17.80
CA LYS A 24 11.98 5.05 17.80
C LYS A 24 10.87 4.36 17.04
N LEU A 25 11.25 3.47 16.15
CA LEU A 25 10.31 2.63 15.42
C LEU A 25 10.86 1.21 15.28
N LYS A 26 10.01 0.23 15.58
CA LYS A 26 10.32 -1.18 15.35
C LYS A 26 9.13 -1.86 14.69
N ILE A 27 9.32 -2.33 13.47
CA ILE A 27 8.33 -3.14 12.74
C ILE A 27 8.74 -4.60 12.84
N LYS A 28 7.87 -5.41 13.43
CA LYS A 28 8.06 -6.85 13.59
C LYS A 28 7.32 -7.61 12.49
N LYS A 29 7.86 -8.75 12.08
CA LYS A 29 7.20 -9.70 11.17
C LYS A 29 5.82 -10.11 11.71
N GLY A 30 4.83 -10.21 10.81
CA GLY A 30 3.45 -10.56 11.18
C GLY A 30 2.66 -9.43 11.86
N GLY A 31 3.25 -8.24 12.02
CA GLY A 31 2.59 -7.10 12.64
C GLY A 31 1.63 -6.37 11.68
N LEU A 32 0.55 -5.83 12.24
CA LEU A 32 -0.34 -4.88 11.56
C LEU A 32 -0.15 -3.50 12.19
N TYR A 33 0.31 -2.55 11.39
CA TYR A 33 0.64 -1.19 11.80
C TYR A 33 -0.25 -0.20 11.06
N VAL A 34 -0.97 0.64 11.80
CA VAL A 34 -1.82 1.69 11.23
C VAL A 34 -1.13 3.03 11.46
N ILE A 35 -0.83 3.72 10.37
CA ILE A 35 -0.20 5.05 10.37
C ILE A 35 -1.31 6.08 10.21
N LYS A 36 -1.49 6.91 11.23
CA LYS A 36 -2.50 7.98 11.26
C LYS A 36 -1.83 9.34 11.37
N GLY A 37 -2.51 10.37 10.93
CA GLY A 37 -2.06 11.76 11.02
C GLY A 37 -2.81 12.65 10.05
N GLU A 38 -2.64 13.95 10.19
CA GLU A 38 -3.27 14.95 9.33
C GLU A 38 -2.82 14.84 7.87
N ASN A 39 -3.59 15.44 6.97
CA ASN A 39 -3.22 15.52 5.56
C ASN A 39 -1.93 16.33 5.42
N GLY A 40 -1.01 15.84 4.57
CA GLY A 40 0.29 16.48 4.40
C GLY A 40 1.34 16.16 5.47
N SER A 41 1.02 15.35 6.50
CA SER A 41 1.98 14.99 7.56
C SER A 41 3.10 14.01 7.14
N GLY A 42 3.15 13.61 5.86
CA GLY A 42 4.21 12.75 5.34
C GLY A 42 3.95 11.24 5.42
N LYS A 43 2.72 10.79 5.73
CA LYS A 43 2.38 9.35 5.85
C LYS A 43 2.74 8.53 4.61
N SER A 44 2.28 8.96 3.44
CA SER A 44 2.58 8.32 2.16
C SER A 44 4.07 8.37 1.81
N MET A 45 4.73 9.49 2.15
CA MET A 45 6.17 9.64 2.00
C MET A 45 6.93 8.62 2.86
N PHE A 46 6.47 8.41 4.10
CA PHE A 46 7.05 7.41 4.99
C PHE A 46 6.89 5.98 4.46
N LEU A 47 5.71 5.60 3.92
CA LEU A 47 5.55 4.29 3.27
C LEU A 47 6.47 4.14 2.06
N ASN A 48 6.54 5.14 1.18
CA ASN A 48 7.40 5.15 0.01
C ASN A 48 8.88 5.03 0.37
N LEU A 49 9.28 5.64 1.48
CA LEU A 49 10.62 5.52 2.02
C LEU A 49 10.94 4.10 2.46
N LEU A 50 10.07 3.49 3.24
CA LEU A 50 10.26 2.11 3.73
C LEU A 50 10.29 1.11 2.58
N PHE A 51 9.50 1.33 1.54
CA PHE A 51 9.47 0.48 0.34
C PHE A 51 10.71 0.69 -0.56
N GLY A 52 11.43 1.79 -0.40
CA GLY A 52 12.62 2.09 -1.21
C GLY A 52 12.35 2.93 -2.48
N ASN A 53 11.13 3.42 -2.68
CA ASN A 53 10.79 4.28 -3.82
C ASN A 53 11.44 5.67 -3.75
N VAL A 54 11.85 6.10 -2.57
CA VAL A 54 12.45 7.41 -2.33
C VAL A 54 13.88 7.24 -1.86
N LYS A 55 14.82 7.77 -2.64
CA LYS A 55 16.23 7.86 -2.22
C LYS A 55 16.39 9.04 -1.28
N LEU A 56 16.76 8.75 -0.05
CA LEU A 56 17.06 9.77 0.96
C LEU A 56 18.55 10.00 1.13
N SER A 57 18.91 11.21 1.48
CA SER A 57 20.21 11.49 2.10
C SER A 57 20.11 11.32 3.60
N PHE A 58 21.06 10.59 4.18
CA PHE A 58 21.04 10.18 5.58
C PHE A 58 21.69 11.23 6.49
N SER A 59 21.06 11.54 7.59
CA SER A 59 21.71 12.06 8.78
C SER A 59 21.85 10.93 9.82
N ARG A 60 22.70 11.11 10.80
CA ARG A 60 23.09 10.12 11.82
C ARG A 60 21.93 9.27 12.34
N GLY A 61 22.11 7.96 12.31
CA GLY A 61 21.15 6.95 12.76
C GLY A 61 21.19 5.77 11.78
N GLY A 62 20.97 4.57 12.26
CA GLY A 62 20.89 3.37 11.44
C GLY A 62 19.46 2.93 11.29
N PHE A 63 19.09 2.46 10.11
CA PHE A 63 17.92 1.60 9.98
C PHE A 63 18.36 0.27 9.40
N ILE A 64 17.69 -0.79 9.81
CA ILE A 64 17.92 -2.14 9.32
C ILE A 64 16.68 -2.53 8.54
N LEU A 65 16.86 -2.79 7.24
CA LEU A 65 15.91 -3.50 6.40
C LEU A 65 16.38 -4.93 6.23
N THR A 66 15.46 -5.87 6.17
CA THR A 66 15.77 -7.27 5.87
C THR A 66 15.50 -7.57 4.40
N ASP A 67 16.13 -8.62 3.88
CA ASP A 67 15.98 -9.05 2.47
C ASP A 67 14.53 -9.37 2.09
N GLU A 68 13.66 -9.66 3.06
CA GLU A 68 12.22 -9.87 2.84
C GLU A 68 11.50 -8.65 2.22
N MET A 69 12.14 -7.47 2.26
CA MET A 69 11.57 -6.25 1.64
C MET A 69 11.51 -6.33 0.10
N ASP A 70 12.36 -7.15 -0.52
CA ASP A 70 12.36 -7.34 -1.98
C ASP A 70 11.08 -8.05 -2.47
N GLU A 71 10.38 -8.74 -1.57
CA GLU A 71 9.10 -9.41 -1.85
C GLU A 71 7.88 -8.59 -1.43
N ALA A 72 8.06 -7.33 -1.07
CA ALA A 72 6.96 -6.48 -0.61
C ALA A 72 6.05 -6.05 -1.76
N ALA A 73 4.74 -5.97 -1.50
CA ALA A 73 3.78 -5.36 -2.40
C ALA A 73 3.34 -3.99 -1.88
N PHE A 74 3.12 -3.06 -2.79
CA PHE A 74 2.79 -1.68 -2.48
C PHE A 74 1.55 -1.20 -3.23
N LEU A 75 0.53 -0.79 -2.48
CA LEU A 75 -0.64 -0.08 -2.99
C LEU A 75 -0.38 1.42 -2.90
N THR A 76 -0.21 2.07 -4.04
CA THR A 76 0.02 3.53 -4.10
C THR A 76 -1.12 4.25 -4.82
N TYR A 77 -1.16 5.56 -4.65
CA TYR A 77 -2.01 6.45 -5.42
C TYR A 77 -1.11 7.50 -6.14
N PRO A 78 -1.37 7.87 -7.41
CA PRO A 78 -2.42 7.34 -8.30
C PRO A 78 -2.16 5.87 -8.72
N ILE A 79 -3.26 5.18 -9.04
CA ILE A 79 -3.19 3.78 -9.46
C ILE A 79 -2.66 3.71 -10.88
N PHE A 80 -1.59 2.95 -11.06
CA PHE A 80 -1.01 2.74 -12.39
C PHE A 80 -1.88 1.79 -13.22
N THR A 81 -2.26 2.24 -14.42
CA THR A 81 -2.99 1.46 -15.42
C THR A 81 -2.34 1.61 -16.79
N VAL A 82 -2.48 0.58 -17.63
CA VAL A 82 -2.05 0.58 -19.02
C VAL A 82 -3.25 0.44 -19.95
N ASP A 83 -3.11 0.84 -21.21
CA ASP A 83 -4.14 0.62 -22.22
C ASP A 83 -4.45 -0.87 -22.38
N GLY A 84 -5.72 -1.21 -22.31
CA GLY A 84 -6.22 -2.56 -22.39
C GLY A 84 -7.36 -2.80 -21.42
N ASP A 85 -7.81 -4.05 -21.35
CA ASP A 85 -8.87 -4.46 -20.44
C ASP A 85 -8.37 -4.71 -19.01
N PHE A 86 -9.29 -5.08 -18.14
CA PHE A 86 -9.02 -5.42 -16.76
C PHE A 86 -7.98 -6.56 -16.64
N MET A 87 -8.07 -7.59 -17.51
CA MET A 87 -7.17 -8.74 -17.48
C MET A 87 -5.72 -8.32 -17.76
N LYS A 88 -5.52 -7.50 -18.80
CA LYS A 88 -4.21 -6.93 -19.11
C LYS A 88 -3.66 -6.11 -17.93
N ASN A 89 -4.54 -5.43 -17.23
CA ASN A 89 -4.19 -4.64 -16.06
C ASN A 89 -3.96 -5.46 -14.80
N MET A 90 -4.24 -6.75 -14.78
CA MET A 90 -3.83 -7.66 -13.70
C MET A 90 -2.36 -8.11 -13.80
N TYR A 91 -1.64 -7.79 -14.90
CA TYR A 91 -0.21 -8.10 -15.09
C TYR A 91 0.15 -9.56 -14.79
N GLU A 92 -0.66 -10.51 -15.30
CA GLU A 92 -0.49 -11.95 -15.05
C GLU A 92 -0.66 -12.40 -13.59
N ILE A 93 -1.07 -11.51 -12.70
CA ILE A 93 -1.39 -11.88 -11.31
C ILE A 93 -2.62 -12.80 -11.34
N PRO A 94 -2.55 -13.97 -10.69
CA PRO A 94 -3.68 -14.90 -10.67
C PRO A 94 -4.92 -14.25 -10.07
N ILE A 95 -6.06 -14.49 -10.72
CA ILE A 95 -7.33 -13.98 -10.23
C ILE A 95 -7.88 -14.90 -9.17
N ASP A 96 -7.99 -14.37 -7.96
CA ASP A 96 -8.64 -15.03 -6.86
C ASP A 96 -10.13 -14.65 -6.81
N LYS A 97 -10.99 -15.65 -7.02
CA LYS A 97 -12.46 -15.46 -7.01
C LYS A 97 -12.98 -15.02 -5.64
N GLU A 98 -12.34 -15.45 -4.54
CA GLU A 98 -12.72 -15.04 -3.20
C GLU A 98 -12.40 -13.56 -2.98
N LEU A 99 -11.22 -13.11 -3.44
CA LEU A 99 -10.85 -11.68 -3.41
C LEU A 99 -11.79 -10.84 -4.27
N MET A 100 -12.19 -11.35 -5.43
CA MET A 100 -13.17 -10.64 -6.26
C MET A 100 -14.51 -10.47 -5.56
N HIS A 101 -15.02 -11.55 -4.98
CA HIS A 101 -16.26 -11.50 -4.22
C HIS A 101 -16.15 -10.54 -3.02
N LEU A 102 -15.05 -10.59 -2.29
CA LEU A 102 -14.73 -9.68 -1.18
C LEU A 102 -14.77 -8.21 -1.61
N LEU A 103 -14.19 -7.91 -2.76
CA LEU A 103 -14.11 -6.56 -3.32
C LEU A 103 -15.37 -6.19 -4.13
N GLN A 104 -16.34 -7.09 -4.25
CA GLN A 104 -17.55 -6.88 -5.04
C GLN A 104 -17.24 -6.52 -6.50
N VAL A 105 -16.32 -7.26 -7.11
CA VAL A 105 -15.97 -7.14 -8.52
C VAL A 105 -16.69 -8.24 -9.29
N ASP A 106 -17.52 -7.86 -10.26
CA ASP A 106 -18.21 -8.80 -11.14
C ASP A 106 -17.62 -8.75 -12.55
N PHE A 107 -17.17 -9.92 -13.04
CA PHE A 107 -16.65 -10.04 -14.41
C PHE A 107 -17.73 -9.96 -15.50
N SER A 108 -19.00 -10.12 -15.14
CA SER A 108 -20.10 -9.94 -16.09
C SER A 108 -20.32 -8.46 -16.45
N ASP A 109 -19.75 -7.55 -15.68
CA ASP A 109 -19.85 -6.12 -15.92
C ASP A 109 -19.05 -5.73 -17.16
N LYS A 110 -19.73 -5.24 -18.20
CA LYS A 110 -19.09 -4.75 -19.42
C LYS A 110 -18.05 -3.65 -19.17
N GLU A 111 -18.17 -2.94 -18.05
CA GLU A 111 -17.23 -1.90 -17.66
C GLU A 111 -15.86 -2.49 -17.29
N ILE A 112 -15.82 -3.69 -16.68
CA ILE A 112 -14.58 -4.40 -16.34
C ILE A 112 -13.86 -4.90 -17.58
N LEU A 113 -14.59 -5.23 -18.64
CA LEU A 113 -14.01 -5.59 -19.93
C LEU A 113 -13.55 -4.39 -20.76
N SER A 114 -13.87 -3.18 -20.30
CA SER A 114 -13.46 -1.95 -20.97
C SER A 114 -12.06 -1.51 -20.55
N ASN A 115 -11.50 -0.55 -21.29
CA ASN A 115 -10.21 0.07 -20.93
C ASN A 115 -10.30 0.68 -19.51
N PRO A 116 -9.32 0.44 -18.59
CA PRO A 116 -9.30 0.97 -17.23
C PRO A 116 -9.40 2.50 -17.15
N VAL A 117 -9.05 3.22 -18.19
CA VAL A 117 -9.26 4.67 -18.29
C VAL A 117 -10.74 5.03 -18.10
N ASN A 118 -11.64 4.09 -18.41
CA ASN A 118 -13.09 4.26 -18.28
C ASN A 118 -13.64 3.76 -16.93
N LEU A 119 -12.79 3.16 -16.08
CA LEU A 119 -13.20 2.72 -14.76
C LEU A 119 -13.39 3.92 -13.82
N SER A 120 -14.42 3.85 -12.98
CA SER A 120 -14.57 4.79 -11.86
C SER A 120 -13.37 4.68 -10.89
N TYR A 121 -13.15 5.73 -10.10
CA TYR A 121 -12.08 5.70 -9.08
C TYR A 121 -12.22 4.50 -8.12
N GLY A 122 -13.45 4.15 -7.73
CA GLY A 122 -13.71 2.98 -6.89
C GLY A 122 -13.36 1.66 -7.59
N GLN A 123 -13.66 1.50 -8.87
CA GLN A 123 -13.28 0.31 -9.65
C GLN A 123 -11.76 0.23 -9.84
N GLN A 124 -11.08 1.35 -10.08
CA GLN A 124 -9.62 1.40 -10.14
C GLN A 124 -9.02 0.99 -8.78
N GLN A 125 -9.60 1.44 -7.67
CA GLN A 125 -9.17 1.06 -6.33
C GLN A 125 -9.33 -0.44 -6.09
N LYS A 126 -10.46 -1.03 -6.49
CA LYS A 126 -10.70 -2.48 -6.41
C LYS A 126 -9.66 -3.27 -7.24
N LEU A 127 -9.35 -2.81 -8.45
CA LEU A 127 -8.30 -3.40 -9.29
C LEU A 127 -6.93 -3.38 -8.61
N ALA A 128 -6.55 -2.27 -8.02
CA ALA A 128 -5.29 -2.13 -7.31
C ALA A 128 -5.21 -3.04 -6.08
N LEU A 129 -6.30 -3.19 -5.32
CA LEU A 129 -6.40 -4.11 -4.19
C LEU A 129 -6.31 -5.56 -4.63
N LEU A 130 -6.97 -5.95 -5.75
CA LEU A 130 -6.83 -7.29 -6.32
C LEU A 130 -5.38 -7.62 -6.66
N ARG A 131 -4.65 -6.68 -7.27
CA ARG A 131 -3.22 -6.84 -7.57
C ARG A 131 -2.40 -7.08 -6.32
N VAL A 132 -2.51 -6.17 -5.35
CA VAL A 132 -1.68 -6.19 -4.13
C VAL A 132 -1.94 -7.45 -3.30
N PHE A 133 -3.20 -7.84 -3.14
CA PHE A 133 -3.54 -9.05 -2.40
C PHE A 133 -3.23 -10.33 -3.20
N GLY A 134 -3.42 -10.30 -4.52
CA GLY A 134 -3.15 -11.42 -5.43
C GLY A 134 -1.66 -11.77 -5.56
N LEU A 135 -0.76 -10.81 -5.35
CA LEU A 135 0.70 -11.04 -5.32
C LEU A 135 1.14 -11.96 -4.16
N ASN A 136 0.30 -12.16 -3.18
CA ASN A 136 0.60 -12.98 -1.98
C ASN A 136 1.91 -12.63 -1.27
N SER A 137 2.34 -11.38 -1.35
CA SER A 137 3.59 -10.89 -0.74
C SER A 137 3.57 -11.02 0.79
N PRO A 138 4.72 -11.31 1.44
CA PRO A 138 4.82 -11.40 2.89
C PRO A 138 4.70 -10.04 3.60
N ILE A 139 4.93 -8.96 2.87
CA ILE A 139 4.85 -7.59 3.37
C ILE A 139 3.94 -6.76 2.47
N LEU A 140 2.97 -6.08 3.06
CA LEU A 140 2.02 -5.23 2.37
C LEU A 140 2.15 -3.78 2.86
N PHE A 141 2.38 -2.87 1.94
CA PHE A 141 2.28 -1.43 2.15
C PHE A 141 1.00 -0.93 1.49
N LEU A 142 0.07 -0.42 2.28
CA LEU A 142 -1.26 -0.02 1.83
C LEU A 142 -1.47 1.47 2.10
N ASP A 143 -1.36 2.28 1.05
CA ASP A 143 -1.61 3.72 1.15
C ASP A 143 -3.07 4.00 0.83
N GLU A 144 -3.84 4.40 1.85
CA GLU A 144 -5.27 4.70 1.77
C GLU A 144 -6.12 3.62 1.06
N PRO A 145 -6.04 2.36 1.49
CA PRO A 145 -6.67 1.25 0.77
C PRO A 145 -8.20 1.31 0.71
N LEU A 146 -8.83 2.14 1.54
CA LEU A 146 -10.28 2.28 1.63
C LEU A 146 -10.84 3.44 0.81
N SER A 147 -9.98 4.27 0.21
CA SER A 147 -10.39 5.44 -0.57
C SER A 147 -11.28 5.05 -1.75
N ASN A 148 -12.30 5.85 -2.01
CA ASN A 148 -13.25 5.67 -3.13
C ASN A 148 -14.04 4.36 -3.14
N LEU A 149 -14.01 3.58 -2.06
CA LEU A 149 -14.82 2.36 -1.91
C LEU A 149 -16.14 2.66 -1.20
N ASP A 150 -17.19 1.93 -1.58
CA ASP A 150 -18.42 1.91 -0.83
C ASP A 150 -18.23 1.27 0.55
N LYS A 151 -19.13 1.61 1.50
CA LYS A 151 -19.03 1.19 2.90
C LYS A 151 -18.91 -0.33 3.08
N LYS A 152 -19.67 -1.09 2.30
CA LYS A 152 -19.64 -2.57 2.38
C LYS A 152 -18.30 -3.13 1.95
N THR A 153 -17.76 -2.64 0.84
CA THR A 153 -16.42 -3.02 0.38
C THR A 153 -15.34 -2.60 1.37
N GLN A 154 -15.43 -1.40 1.97
CA GLN A 154 -14.50 -0.97 3.03
C GLN A 154 -14.50 -1.94 4.22
N GLU A 155 -15.66 -2.32 4.72
CA GLU A 155 -15.80 -3.28 5.82
C GLU A 155 -15.16 -4.63 5.48
N ASN A 156 -15.39 -5.12 4.26
CA ASN A 156 -14.80 -6.36 3.76
C ASN A 156 -13.26 -6.27 3.71
N VAL A 157 -12.71 -5.18 3.18
CA VAL A 157 -11.25 -4.95 3.09
C VAL A 157 -10.63 -4.88 4.48
N VAL A 158 -11.25 -4.17 5.42
CA VAL A 158 -10.76 -4.10 6.81
C VAL A 158 -10.77 -5.48 7.46
N ALA A 159 -11.83 -6.26 7.29
CA ALA A 159 -11.92 -7.62 7.83
C ALA A 159 -10.82 -8.52 7.23
N TYR A 160 -10.57 -8.41 5.93
CA TYR A 160 -9.52 -9.17 5.25
C TYR A 160 -8.12 -8.80 5.74
N ILE A 161 -7.80 -7.51 5.84
CA ILE A 161 -6.51 -7.03 6.38
C ILE A 161 -6.30 -7.57 7.80
N ARG A 162 -7.32 -7.55 8.64
CA ARG A 162 -7.26 -8.11 10.00
C ARG A 162 -6.99 -9.62 10.01
N LYS A 163 -7.59 -10.36 9.09
CA LYS A 163 -7.38 -11.81 8.93
C LYS A 163 -5.93 -12.15 8.58
N LEU A 164 -5.27 -11.30 7.78
CA LEU A 164 -3.88 -11.48 7.37
C LEU A 164 -2.86 -11.18 8.48
N LYS A 165 -3.27 -10.55 9.59
CA LYS A 165 -2.39 -10.28 10.74
C LYS A 165 -1.84 -11.60 11.31
N GLY A 166 -0.55 -11.64 11.56
CA GLY A 166 0.18 -12.83 12.02
C GLY A 166 0.86 -13.58 10.88
N GLU A 167 0.22 -13.66 9.71
CA GLU A 167 0.79 -14.27 8.51
C GLU A 167 1.62 -13.28 7.71
N LYS A 168 1.13 -12.06 7.55
CA LYS A 168 1.76 -10.98 6.78
C LYS A 168 2.10 -9.79 7.67
N THR A 169 3.17 -9.09 7.31
CA THR A 169 3.48 -7.78 7.89
C THR A 169 2.79 -6.70 7.08
N ILE A 170 1.95 -5.89 7.71
CA ILE A 170 1.10 -4.94 7.01
C ILE A 170 1.27 -3.55 7.61
N LEU A 171 1.59 -2.58 6.75
CA LEU A 171 1.62 -1.17 7.08
C LEU A 171 0.52 -0.46 6.30
N VAL A 172 -0.40 0.16 7.02
CA VAL A 172 -1.58 0.82 6.42
C VAL A 172 -1.55 2.30 6.78
N VAL A 173 -1.62 3.16 5.78
CA VAL A 173 -1.94 4.58 5.98
C VAL A 173 -3.44 4.74 5.88
N MET A 174 -4.02 5.40 6.87
CA MET A 174 -5.44 5.75 6.90
C MET A 174 -5.61 7.22 7.27
N HIS A 175 -6.66 7.84 6.75
CA HIS A 175 -7.06 9.14 7.25
C HIS A 175 -7.50 9.03 8.72
N SER A 176 -7.19 10.05 9.50
CA SER A 176 -7.80 10.25 10.81
C SER A 176 -9.14 10.94 10.59
N ASP A 177 -10.22 10.18 10.56
CA ASP A 177 -11.53 10.71 10.85
C ASP A 177 -11.76 10.68 12.34
#